data_707b9bed35af24e7e027d82d98e5865f
#
_entry.id   707b9bed35af24e7e027d82d98e5865f
#
_cell.length_a   1.000
_cell.length_b   1.000
_cell.length_c   1.000
_cell.angle_alpha   90.00
_cell.angle_beta   90.00
_cell.angle_gamma   90.00
#
_symmetry.space_group_name_H-M   'P 1'
#
loop_
_entity.id
_entity.type
_entity.pdbx_description
1 polymer ?
#
loop_
_entity_poly.entity_id
_entity_poly.type
_entity_poly.pdbx_seq_one_letter_code
_entity_poly.pdbx_strand_id
1 'polypeptide(L)'
;LINAKEWPLGQGQNPEANVVRRSNYKLPTDLTKNQIQDSFATPASIPIWQLPAFIQQLKKAGFSAKRHIVWFHMEITLPIFLSAIVMIGAGCTMQQTRQGKTKLMVLMAILFGFSLYFLRNFAQILGENGQLPEVWTAWIPPMAAIGLSLAFLLHTEDG
;
A
#
# COMPACT_ATOMS: atom_id res chain seq x y z
N LEU A 1 -33.51 5.37 5.87
CA LEU A 1 -33.76 6.81 6.08
C LEU A 1 -35.06 7.01 6.80
N ILE A 2 -35.05 7.76 7.89
CA ILE A 2 -36.26 8.14 8.66
C ILE A 2 -36.65 9.55 8.18
N ASN A 3 -37.91 9.76 7.78
CA ASN A 3 -38.43 11.01 7.20
C ASN A 3 -37.69 11.46 5.92
N ALA A 4 -37.61 10.62 4.92
CA ALA A 4 -37.05 10.98 3.63
C ALA A 4 -38.05 11.80 2.79
N LYS A 5 -37.54 12.90 2.18
CA LYS A 5 -38.24 13.66 1.13
C LYS A 5 -37.70 13.19 -0.23
N GLU A 6 -38.58 12.76 -1.10
CA GLU A 6 -38.24 12.31 -2.45
C GLU A 6 -38.70 13.39 -3.44
N TRP A 7 -37.79 13.91 -4.26
CA TRP A 7 -38.08 14.84 -5.34
C TRP A 7 -37.92 14.10 -6.69
N PRO A 8 -38.98 13.89 -7.44
CA PRO A 8 -38.86 13.32 -8.80
C PRO A 8 -38.15 14.32 -9.72
N LEU A 9 -36.99 13.93 -10.24
CA LEU A 9 -36.23 14.72 -11.19
C LEU A 9 -36.94 14.71 -12.57
N GLY A 10 -37.35 15.87 -13.01
CA GLY A 10 -37.86 16.06 -14.39
C GLY A 10 -39.35 16.29 -14.55
N GLN A 11 -40.15 16.47 -13.51
CA GLN A 11 -41.57 16.82 -13.63
C GLN A 11 -41.86 18.18 -13.02
N GLY A 12 -41.92 19.21 -13.86
CA GLY A 12 -42.56 20.50 -13.55
C GLY A 12 -41.64 21.59 -12.98
N GLN A 13 -42.08 22.85 -13.12
CA GLN A 13 -41.36 24.04 -12.70
C GLN A 13 -41.31 24.26 -11.16
N ASN A 14 -42.01 23.45 -10.38
CA ASN A 14 -42.04 23.61 -8.93
C ASN A 14 -41.73 22.26 -8.22
N PRO A 15 -40.45 22.01 -7.86
CA PRO A 15 -40.04 20.74 -7.24
C PRO A 15 -40.70 20.48 -5.89
N GLU A 16 -41.15 21.52 -5.17
CA GLU A 16 -41.75 21.36 -3.82
C GLU A 16 -43.21 20.90 -3.87
N ALA A 17 -43.92 21.11 -4.98
CA ALA A 17 -45.30 20.68 -5.13
C ALA A 17 -45.45 19.17 -5.27
N ASN A 18 -44.40 18.49 -5.70
CA ASN A 18 -44.39 17.03 -5.99
C ASN A 18 -43.58 16.23 -4.95
N VAL A 19 -43.36 16.78 -3.77
CA VAL A 19 -42.63 16.10 -2.70
C VAL A 19 -43.41 14.97 -2.09
N VAL A 20 -42.92 13.74 -2.21
CA VAL A 20 -43.47 12.58 -1.51
C VAL A 20 -42.69 12.38 -0.21
N ARG A 21 -43.35 12.54 0.94
CA ARG A 21 -42.78 12.22 2.26
C ARG A 21 -43.03 10.77 2.61
N ARG A 22 -41.94 10.01 2.84
CA ARG A 22 -42.02 8.62 3.29
C ARG A 22 -41.36 8.49 4.67
N SER A 23 -42.08 7.94 5.62
CA SER A 23 -41.59 7.75 6.99
C SER A 23 -40.49 6.71 7.12
N ASN A 24 -40.45 5.69 6.25
CA ASN A 24 -39.39 4.68 6.16
C ASN A 24 -39.12 4.38 4.70
N TYR A 25 -37.98 4.85 4.18
CA TYR A 25 -37.56 4.58 2.82
C TYR A 25 -36.25 3.78 2.84
N LYS A 26 -36.29 2.57 2.30
CA LYS A 26 -35.10 1.77 1.99
C LYS A 26 -34.64 2.18 0.59
N LEU A 27 -33.59 2.96 0.52
CA LEU A 27 -32.90 3.19 -0.73
C LEU A 27 -32.27 1.89 -1.18
N PRO A 28 -32.65 1.32 -2.33
CA PRO A 28 -31.84 0.31 -2.96
C PRO A 28 -30.53 0.99 -3.38
N THR A 29 -29.47 0.74 -2.66
CA THR A 29 -28.15 1.20 -3.04
C THR A 29 -27.36 -0.01 -3.49
N ASP A 30 -26.88 0.01 -4.72
CA ASP A 30 -25.96 -0.98 -5.26
C ASP A 30 -24.52 -0.80 -4.72
N LEU A 31 -24.34 0.18 -3.82
CA LEU A 31 -23.07 0.43 -3.19
C LEU A 31 -22.71 -0.71 -2.25
N THR A 32 -21.87 -1.61 -2.74
CA THR A 32 -21.27 -2.66 -1.93
C THR A 32 -20.34 -2.02 -0.89
N LYS A 33 -20.22 -2.64 0.29
CA LYS A 33 -19.30 -2.21 1.36
C LYS A 33 -17.88 -1.93 0.83
N ASN A 34 -17.44 -2.69 -0.18
CA ASN A 34 -16.15 -2.52 -0.83
C ASN A 34 -16.08 -1.23 -1.66
N GLN A 35 -17.15 -0.87 -2.38
CA GLN A 35 -17.20 0.37 -3.17
C GLN A 35 -17.21 1.62 -2.28
N ILE A 36 -17.85 1.53 -1.12
CA ILE A 36 -17.78 2.61 -0.11
C ILE A 36 -16.36 2.73 0.44
N GLN A 37 -15.67 1.60 0.68
CA GLN A 37 -14.27 1.58 1.12
C GLN A 37 -13.32 2.17 0.06
N ASP A 38 -13.53 1.87 -1.21
CA ASP A 38 -12.72 2.40 -2.32
C ASP A 38 -12.96 3.89 -2.58
N SER A 39 -14.09 4.45 -2.14
CA SER A 39 -14.37 5.89 -2.22
C SER A 39 -13.64 6.72 -1.17
N PHE A 40 -13.10 6.10 -0.11
CA PHE A 40 -12.20 6.79 0.81
C PHE A 40 -10.88 7.12 0.12
N ALA A 41 -10.28 8.24 0.51
CA ALA A 41 -9.02 8.70 -0.05
C ALA A 41 -7.98 7.58 -0.13
N THR A 42 -7.32 7.44 -1.26
CA THR A 42 -6.22 6.47 -1.41
C THR A 42 -5.14 6.76 -0.37
N PRO A 43 -4.51 5.74 0.24
CA PRO A 43 -3.49 5.97 1.26
C PRO A 43 -2.38 6.93 0.82
N ALA A 44 -2.01 6.89 -0.46
CA ALA A 44 -0.98 7.75 -1.06
C ALA A 44 -1.37 9.24 -1.13
N SER A 45 -2.64 9.59 -1.06
CA SER A 45 -3.11 10.98 -1.09
C SER A 45 -3.12 11.64 0.29
N ILE A 46 -2.90 10.87 1.36
CA ILE A 46 -2.92 11.35 2.74
C ILE A 46 -1.48 11.52 3.22
N PRO A 47 -1.11 12.70 3.76
CA PRO A 47 0.21 12.90 4.34
C PRO A 47 0.50 11.87 5.44
N ILE A 48 1.74 11.35 5.49
CA ILE A 48 2.11 10.25 6.39
C ILE A 48 1.85 10.58 7.87
N TRP A 49 1.99 11.84 8.27
CA TRP A 49 1.74 12.29 9.65
C TRP A 49 0.25 12.34 10.02
N GLN A 50 -0.66 12.45 9.04
CA GLN A 50 -2.11 12.42 9.26
C GLN A 50 -2.67 11.00 9.18
N LEU A 51 -1.94 10.09 8.57
CA LEU A 51 -2.37 8.72 8.34
C LEU A 51 -2.76 7.96 9.63
N PRO A 52 -2.01 8.06 10.76
CA PRO A 52 -2.40 7.38 12.00
C PRO A 52 -3.75 7.85 12.55
N ALA A 53 -4.02 9.17 12.49
CA ALA A 53 -5.30 9.74 12.93
C ALA A 53 -6.45 9.26 12.02
N PHE A 54 -6.23 9.24 10.72
CA PHE A 54 -7.20 8.74 9.75
C PHE A 54 -7.50 7.25 9.93
N ILE A 55 -6.48 6.41 10.18
CA ILE A 55 -6.63 4.99 10.50
C ILE A 55 -7.52 4.80 11.75
N GLN A 56 -7.32 5.62 12.79
CA GLN A 56 -8.15 5.55 13.99
C GLN A 56 -9.61 5.94 13.70
N GLN A 57 -9.84 6.95 12.88
CA GLN A 57 -11.18 7.36 12.46
C GLN A 57 -11.89 6.24 11.69
N LEU A 58 -11.21 5.61 10.72
CA LEU A 58 -11.75 4.48 9.98
C LEU A 58 -12.13 3.31 10.90
N LYS A 59 -11.25 2.96 11.86
CA LYS A 59 -11.52 1.90 12.83
C LYS A 59 -12.73 2.24 13.72
N LYS A 60 -12.84 3.47 14.21
CA LYS A 60 -13.99 3.94 15.01
C LYS A 60 -15.29 3.90 14.23
N ALA A 61 -15.25 4.19 12.94
CA ALA A 61 -16.40 4.11 12.04
C ALA A 61 -16.76 2.67 11.62
N GLY A 62 -16.00 1.65 12.07
CA GLY A 62 -16.25 0.24 11.74
C GLY A 62 -15.78 -0.19 10.36
N PHE A 63 -14.95 0.62 9.69
CA PHE A 63 -14.37 0.30 8.40
C PHE A 63 -13.01 -0.41 8.53
N SER A 64 -12.65 -1.20 7.50
CA SER A 64 -11.35 -1.84 7.45
C SER A 64 -10.27 -0.80 7.11
N ALA A 65 -9.30 -0.63 8.00
CA ALA A 65 -8.16 0.25 7.78
C ALA A 65 -6.90 -0.48 7.30
N LYS A 66 -7.00 -1.78 6.94
CA LYS A 66 -5.86 -2.64 6.60
C LYS A 66 -4.96 -2.02 5.54
N ARG A 67 -5.53 -1.56 4.43
CA ARG A 67 -4.80 -0.93 3.32
C ARG A 67 -3.98 0.28 3.79
N HIS A 68 -4.55 1.13 4.65
CA HIS A 68 -3.87 2.31 5.19
C HIS A 68 -2.77 1.95 6.20
N ILE A 69 -2.97 0.89 7.00
CA ILE A 69 -1.98 0.39 7.94
C ILE A 69 -0.78 -0.20 7.20
N VAL A 70 -1.02 -1.04 6.20
CA VAL A 70 0.04 -1.62 5.36
C VAL A 70 0.85 -0.50 4.70
N TRP A 71 0.18 0.46 4.06
CA TRP A 71 0.82 1.60 3.43
C TRP A 71 1.69 2.38 4.41
N PHE A 72 1.18 2.72 5.59
CA PHE A 72 1.91 3.46 6.61
C PHE A 72 3.23 2.75 7.02
N HIS A 73 3.16 1.44 7.29
CA HIS A 73 4.35 0.69 7.65
C HIS A 73 5.33 0.55 6.48
N MET A 74 4.83 0.41 5.26
CA MET A 74 5.66 0.34 4.06
C MET A 74 6.41 1.65 3.78
N GLU A 75 5.80 2.80 4.05
CA GLU A 75 6.49 4.09 3.95
C GLU A 75 7.59 4.25 5.01
N ILE A 76 7.34 3.82 6.25
CA ILE A 76 8.35 3.85 7.32
C ILE A 76 9.53 2.93 7.00
N THR A 77 9.28 1.76 6.42
CA THR A 77 10.33 0.79 6.08
C THR A 77 11.05 1.11 4.77
N LEU A 78 10.56 2.06 3.97
CA LEU A 78 11.13 2.41 2.68
C LEU A 78 12.60 2.86 2.75
N PRO A 79 13.04 3.74 3.67
CA PRO A 79 14.45 4.12 3.76
C PRO A 79 15.37 2.94 4.10
N ILE A 80 14.89 2.01 4.93
CA ILE A 80 15.62 0.78 5.28
C ILE A 80 15.76 -0.10 4.03
N PHE A 81 14.70 -0.26 3.28
CA PHE A 81 14.69 -1.02 2.03
C PHE A 81 15.62 -0.44 0.97
N LEU A 82 15.60 0.91 0.80
CA LEU A 82 16.51 1.60 -0.12
C LEU A 82 17.97 1.45 0.30
N SER A 83 18.28 1.52 1.61
CA SER A 83 19.63 1.28 2.12
C SER A 83 20.14 -0.12 1.77
N ALA A 84 19.30 -1.15 1.89
CA ALA A 84 19.66 -2.51 1.51
C ALA A 84 19.96 -2.64 0.00
N ILE A 85 19.17 -1.98 -0.87
CA ILE A 85 19.41 -1.97 -2.32
C ILE A 85 20.75 -1.29 -2.63
N VAL A 86 21.06 -0.17 -1.97
CA VAL A 86 22.34 0.54 -2.14
C VAL A 86 23.52 -0.36 -1.72
N MET A 87 23.38 -1.11 -0.60
CA MET A 87 24.40 -2.07 -0.16
C MET A 87 24.65 -3.18 -1.17
N ILE A 88 23.59 -3.73 -1.79
CA ILE A 88 23.73 -4.72 -2.87
C ILE A 88 24.46 -4.12 -4.07
N GLY A 89 24.07 -2.92 -4.48
CA GLY A 89 24.74 -2.20 -5.58
C GLY A 89 26.22 -1.95 -5.29
N ALA A 90 26.56 -1.53 -4.08
CA ALA A 90 27.95 -1.35 -3.64
C ALA A 90 28.74 -2.67 -3.70
N GLY A 91 28.18 -3.75 -3.16
CA GLY A 91 28.81 -5.07 -3.21
C GLY A 91 29.06 -5.56 -4.64
N CYS A 92 28.10 -5.37 -5.53
CA CYS A 92 28.29 -5.69 -6.94
C CYS A 92 29.40 -4.86 -7.58
N THR A 93 29.55 -3.59 -7.22
CA THR A 93 30.57 -2.69 -7.78
C THR A 93 31.97 -3.05 -7.25
N MET A 94 32.09 -3.39 -5.97
CA MET A 94 33.37 -3.80 -5.37
C MET A 94 33.93 -5.09 -5.99
N GLN A 95 33.06 -6.04 -6.27
CA GLN A 95 33.44 -7.32 -6.90
C GLN A 95 33.86 -7.13 -8.37
N GLN A 96 33.32 -6.14 -9.06
CA GLN A 96 33.61 -5.80 -10.45
C GLN A 96 35.10 -5.47 -10.69
N THR A 97 35.73 -4.74 -9.77
CA THR A 97 37.14 -4.34 -9.87
C THR A 97 38.09 -5.53 -9.81
N ARG A 98 37.67 -6.64 -9.19
CA ARG A 98 38.52 -7.82 -8.94
C ARG A 98 38.45 -8.88 -10.03
N GLN A 99 37.32 -8.99 -10.77
CA GLN A 99 37.09 -10.13 -11.71
C GLN A 99 36.93 -9.75 -13.21
N GLY A 100 36.90 -8.47 -13.56
CA GLY A 100 36.78 -8.03 -14.97
C GLY A 100 35.44 -8.36 -15.67
N LYS A 101 34.45 -8.93 -14.96
CA LYS A 101 33.15 -9.34 -15.51
C LYS A 101 32.06 -8.27 -15.30
N THR A 102 32.38 -7.02 -15.62
CA THR A 102 31.56 -5.83 -15.42
C THR A 102 30.10 -5.99 -15.87
N LYS A 103 29.90 -6.50 -17.10
CA LYS A 103 28.56 -6.60 -17.70
C LYS A 103 27.64 -7.55 -16.92
N LEU A 104 28.18 -8.68 -16.45
CA LEU A 104 27.43 -9.67 -15.69
C LEU A 104 27.04 -9.12 -14.31
N MET A 105 27.93 -8.42 -13.63
CA MET A 105 27.69 -7.84 -12.31
C MET A 105 26.62 -6.75 -12.33
N VAL A 106 26.65 -5.87 -13.33
CA VAL A 106 25.60 -4.86 -13.55
C VAL A 106 24.25 -5.54 -13.79
N LEU A 107 24.22 -6.56 -14.64
CA LEU A 107 22.98 -7.31 -14.90
C LEU A 107 22.44 -7.96 -13.61
N MET A 108 23.30 -8.56 -12.79
CA MET A 108 22.92 -9.15 -11.52
C MET A 108 22.40 -8.11 -10.54
N ALA A 109 23.02 -6.94 -10.43
CA ALA A 109 22.54 -5.86 -9.57
C ALA A 109 21.12 -5.40 -9.97
N ILE A 110 20.89 -5.24 -11.27
CA ILE A 110 19.55 -4.88 -11.79
C ILE A 110 18.53 -5.98 -11.47
N LEU A 111 18.90 -7.24 -11.69
CA LEU A 111 18.02 -8.38 -11.43
C LEU A 111 17.66 -8.50 -9.94
N PHE A 112 18.61 -8.31 -9.03
CA PHE A 112 18.37 -8.29 -7.59
C PHE A 112 17.47 -7.14 -7.19
N GLY A 113 17.74 -5.93 -7.68
CA GLY A 113 16.90 -4.76 -7.40
C GLY A 113 15.46 -4.97 -7.86
N PHE A 114 15.27 -5.50 -9.07
CA PHE A 114 13.95 -5.84 -9.60
C PHE A 114 13.24 -6.92 -8.77
N SER A 115 13.96 -7.99 -8.40
CA SER A 115 13.40 -9.07 -7.59
C SER A 115 12.94 -8.60 -6.22
N LEU A 116 13.73 -7.74 -5.56
CA LEU A 116 13.38 -7.16 -4.27
C LEU A 116 12.18 -6.21 -4.38
N TYR A 117 12.12 -5.40 -5.43
CA TYR A 117 10.98 -4.52 -5.70
C TYR A 117 9.70 -5.34 -5.93
N PHE A 118 9.80 -6.40 -6.71
CA PHE A 118 8.68 -7.32 -6.95
C PHE A 118 8.22 -7.98 -5.65
N LEU A 119 9.16 -8.46 -4.83
CA LEU A 119 8.86 -9.07 -3.54
C LEU A 119 8.12 -8.08 -2.61
N ARG A 120 8.56 -6.81 -2.58
CA ARG A 120 7.90 -5.76 -1.81
C ARG A 120 6.46 -5.52 -2.27
N ASN A 121 6.23 -5.38 -3.58
CA ASN A 121 4.89 -5.20 -4.13
C ASN A 121 3.99 -6.41 -3.89
N PHE A 122 4.53 -7.61 -4.03
CA PHE A 122 3.78 -8.83 -3.77
C PHE A 122 3.36 -8.93 -2.30
N ALA A 123 4.28 -8.65 -1.38
CA ALA A 123 3.98 -8.59 0.05
C ALA A 123 2.87 -7.55 0.33
N GLN A 124 2.94 -6.37 -0.28
CA GLN A 124 1.92 -5.33 -0.13
C GLN A 124 0.53 -5.83 -0.50
N ILE A 125 0.38 -6.45 -1.65
CA ILE A 125 -0.91 -7.00 -2.13
C ILE A 125 -1.46 -8.04 -1.14
N LEU A 126 -0.61 -8.93 -0.63
CA LEU A 126 -1.00 -9.94 0.36
C LEU A 126 -1.48 -9.32 1.68
N GLY A 127 -0.82 -8.26 2.13
CA GLY A 127 -1.21 -7.53 3.35
C GLY A 127 -2.51 -6.74 3.18
N GLU A 128 -2.68 -6.05 2.05
CA GLU A 128 -3.91 -5.30 1.74
C GLU A 128 -5.13 -6.24 1.65
N ASN A 129 -4.95 -7.44 1.11
CA ASN A 129 -5.97 -8.49 1.06
C ASN A 129 -6.19 -9.19 2.42
N GLY A 130 -5.37 -8.89 3.42
CA GLY A 130 -5.48 -9.46 4.77
C GLY A 130 -5.05 -10.92 4.87
N GLN A 131 -4.29 -11.42 3.90
CA GLN A 131 -3.71 -12.77 3.94
C GLN A 131 -2.49 -12.84 4.88
N LEU A 132 -1.83 -11.70 5.09
CA LEU A 132 -0.74 -11.55 6.04
C LEU A 132 -1.05 -10.43 7.05
N PRO A 133 -0.53 -10.52 8.28
CA PRO A 133 -0.60 -9.42 9.23
C PRO A 133 0.08 -8.17 8.68
N GLU A 134 -0.53 -7.01 8.86
CA GLU A 134 -0.12 -5.76 8.23
C GLU A 134 1.33 -5.36 8.54
N VAL A 135 1.77 -5.61 9.78
CA VAL A 135 3.14 -5.28 10.23
C VAL A 135 4.16 -6.18 9.53
N TRP A 136 3.94 -7.51 9.53
CA TRP A 136 4.85 -8.47 8.91
C TRP A 136 5.01 -8.23 7.41
N THR A 137 3.92 -7.89 6.74
CA THR A 137 3.90 -7.55 5.32
C THR A 137 4.89 -6.45 4.96
N ALA A 138 4.99 -5.43 5.80
CA ALA A 138 5.85 -4.28 5.55
C ALA A 138 7.31 -4.52 5.98
N TRP A 139 7.56 -5.36 7.00
CA TRP A 139 8.90 -5.53 7.57
C TRP A 139 9.67 -6.71 6.98
N ILE A 140 9.00 -7.77 6.51
CA ILE A 140 9.66 -8.94 5.92
C ILE A 140 10.53 -8.57 4.71
N PRO A 141 10.06 -7.82 3.68
CA PRO A 141 10.87 -7.50 2.52
C PRO A 141 12.15 -6.71 2.84
N PRO A 142 12.14 -5.63 3.63
CA PRO A 142 13.36 -4.92 3.96
C PRO A 142 14.33 -5.74 4.83
N MET A 143 13.83 -6.54 5.77
CA MET A 143 14.69 -7.43 6.57
C MET A 143 15.36 -8.51 5.71
N ALA A 144 14.63 -9.11 4.78
CA ALA A 144 15.18 -10.05 3.81
C ALA A 144 16.22 -9.37 2.91
N ALA A 145 15.97 -8.14 2.46
CA ALA A 145 16.89 -7.37 1.63
C ALA A 145 18.19 -7.05 2.38
N ILE A 146 18.12 -6.65 3.66
CA ILE A 146 19.30 -6.40 4.50
C ILE A 146 20.09 -7.70 4.70
N GLY A 147 19.42 -8.80 5.09
CA GLY A 147 20.06 -10.09 5.26
C GLY A 147 20.79 -10.56 4.00
N LEU A 148 20.14 -10.40 2.84
CA LEU A 148 20.74 -10.76 1.55
C LEU A 148 21.93 -9.85 1.19
N SER A 149 21.85 -8.55 1.46
CA SER A 149 22.92 -7.59 1.19
C SER A 149 24.13 -7.86 2.08
N LEU A 150 23.93 -8.16 3.35
CA LEU A 150 25.02 -8.53 4.28
C LEU A 150 25.66 -9.86 3.89
N ALA A 151 24.88 -10.89 3.59
CA ALA A 151 25.39 -12.18 3.13
C ALA A 151 26.22 -12.03 1.87
N PHE A 152 25.74 -11.19 0.93
CA PHE A 152 26.47 -10.91 -0.30
C PHE A 152 27.78 -10.16 -0.06
N LEU A 153 27.80 -9.14 0.81
CA LEU A 153 29.01 -8.41 1.18
C LEU A 153 30.04 -9.30 1.87
N LEU A 154 29.62 -10.08 2.86
CA LEU A 154 30.51 -11.02 3.56
C LEU A 154 31.10 -12.04 2.60
N HIS A 155 30.30 -12.62 1.72
CA HIS A 155 30.81 -13.56 0.72
C HIS A 155 31.81 -12.92 -0.26
N THR A 156 31.68 -11.64 -0.56
CA THR A 156 32.62 -10.92 -1.43
C THR A 156 33.91 -10.53 -0.71
N GLU A 157 33.89 -10.42 0.62
CA GLU A 157 35.06 -10.08 1.44
C GLU A 157 35.92 -11.30 1.70
N ASP A 158 35.31 -12.47 1.93
CA ASP A 158 36.00 -13.74 2.22
C ASP A 158 36.57 -14.43 0.95
N GLY A 159 36.25 -14.02 -0.25
CA GLY A 159 36.71 -14.57 -1.56
C GLY A 159 37.67 -13.62 -2.24
#